data_747e3270daad924731ef21b3ded25264
#
_entry.id   747e3270daad924731ef21b3ded25264
#
_cell.length_a   1.000
_cell.length_b   1.000
_cell.length_c   1.000
_cell.angle_alpha   90.00
_cell.angle_beta   90.00
_cell.angle_gamma   90.00
#
_symmetry.space_group_name_H-M   'P 1'
#
loop_
_entity.id
_entity.type
_entity.pdbx_description
1 polymer ?
#
loop_
_entity_poly.entity_id
_entity_poly.type
_entity_poly.pdbx_seq_one_letter_code
_entity_poly.pdbx_strand_id
1 'polypeptide(L)'
;MVSPRIIPILLVLASSPVLWSAEDLGAMWGTAEEEAKYYPIVDIPIPPEVPMRPGGFDILPDGRLAVSTRRGDIYFIKGAFNSPPKPEYQLFASGQDEIFSLSWKDGAMTAVAWGEVTRISDADGDGVADHYDTVTNDWGFGEYHEFAFGSKPDAEGNIWVALGLSSSYYSRNLFRGWAVKVTPDGKMIPVCSGLRSPGGVGANAEGVMFAIESQGPWNGCCSLKHLKEGGFVGHPASYNWYPFAPGVKAPALEPNSASRMGVEKKRVKELVPPAVMFPYIKMGRSISGFRLNDTGGKFGPFDKQIFLGDYTLSLIMRATTEQINGVWQGACYPFREGLGSGIMNVEFSPAGQLIAGGFTTNTQWPVRGTQPFALQRIDWNGVVPFEIKEINIQKDGFLVHFTKPVDPGVAANPETYAISTYTYIYHAGYGSPEVDHSTARVTRAVPSADGMSVRVYLEKIVEDHIHEFDLAPMRSSEGKALVHSKAYYTVNEIPVK
;
A
#
# COMPACT_ATOMS: atom_id res chain seq x y z
N MET A 1 44.97 50.46 -14.62
CA MET A 1 44.46 50.06 -13.30
C MET A 1 43.18 49.24 -13.53
N VAL A 2 43.29 47.92 -13.41
CA VAL A 2 42.16 47.00 -13.61
C VAL A 2 41.73 46.54 -12.22
N SER A 3 40.50 46.84 -11.85
CA SER A 3 39.88 46.48 -10.56
C SER A 3 39.53 44.99 -10.53
N PRO A 4 39.84 44.21 -9.48
CA PRO A 4 39.48 42.82 -9.40
C PRO A 4 37.99 42.68 -9.03
N ARG A 5 37.24 41.97 -9.87
CA ARG A 5 35.86 41.53 -9.56
C ARG A 5 35.91 40.39 -8.54
N ILE A 6 35.33 40.61 -7.37
CA ILE A 6 35.10 39.61 -6.36
C ILE A 6 33.88 38.77 -6.79
N ILE A 7 34.07 37.48 -7.06
CA ILE A 7 33.02 36.53 -7.30
C ILE A 7 32.58 35.97 -5.93
N PRO A 8 31.30 36.11 -5.52
CA PRO A 8 30.85 35.50 -4.29
C PRO A 8 30.78 33.99 -4.46
N ILE A 9 31.54 33.26 -3.64
CA ILE A 9 31.40 31.81 -3.51
C ILE A 9 30.10 31.54 -2.73
N LEU A 10 29.09 31.03 -3.41
CA LEU A 10 27.89 30.52 -2.75
C LEU A 10 28.27 29.23 -2.05
N LEU A 11 28.35 29.25 -0.73
CA LEU A 11 28.48 28.05 0.10
C LEU A 11 27.11 27.30 0.04
N VAL A 12 27.00 26.28 -0.80
CA VAL A 12 25.93 25.32 -0.74
C VAL A 12 26.18 24.46 0.48
N LEU A 13 25.47 24.73 1.57
CA LEU A 13 25.38 23.84 2.71
C LEU A 13 24.68 22.56 2.22
N ALA A 14 25.48 21.56 1.87
CA ALA A 14 25.00 20.21 1.69
C ALA A 14 24.47 19.73 3.04
N SER A 15 23.15 19.68 3.19
CA SER A 15 22.52 18.97 4.30
C SER A 15 22.91 17.50 4.15
N SER A 16 23.78 17.02 5.03
CA SER A 16 24.10 15.59 5.12
C SER A 16 22.79 14.81 5.30
N PRO A 17 22.55 13.74 4.55
CA PRO A 17 21.39 12.89 4.82
C PRO A 17 21.55 12.35 6.24
N VAL A 18 20.53 12.54 7.07
CA VAL A 18 20.44 11.91 8.38
C VAL A 18 20.34 10.41 8.12
N LEU A 19 21.43 9.69 8.38
CA LEU A 19 21.42 8.22 8.35
C LEU A 19 20.66 7.75 9.59
N TRP A 20 19.41 7.37 9.41
CA TRP A 20 18.61 6.74 10.46
C TRP A 20 19.16 5.33 10.71
N SER A 21 19.48 5.00 11.97
CA SER A 21 19.83 3.64 12.36
C SER A 21 18.56 2.77 12.48
N ALA A 22 18.70 1.44 12.47
CA ALA A 22 17.58 0.54 12.71
C ALA A 22 16.97 0.75 14.11
N GLU A 23 17.76 1.24 15.07
CA GLU A 23 17.32 1.61 16.42
C GLU A 23 16.35 2.80 16.42
N ASP A 24 16.47 3.72 15.46
CA ASP A 24 15.56 4.87 15.32
C ASP A 24 14.16 4.46 14.80
N LEU A 25 13.95 3.22 14.38
CA LEU A 25 12.66 2.73 13.89
C LEU A 25 11.68 2.37 15.01
N GLY A 26 12.14 2.32 16.29
CA GLY A 26 11.30 2.05 17.47
C GLY A 26 10.45 0.78 17.40
N ALA A 27 9.77 0.39 18.44
CA ALA A 27 8.67 -0.59 18.35
C ALA A 27 7.45 0.10 17.76
N MET A 28 6.83 -0.51 16.74
CA MET A 28 5.64 0.11 16.12
C MET A 28 4.42 0.01 17.03
N TRP A 29 3.89 -1.20 17.12
CA TRP A 29 2.66 -1.45 17.87
C TRP A 29 2.95 -2.21 19.17
N GLY A 30 4.02 -3.01 19.20
CA GLY A 30 4.42 -3.83 20.35
C GLY A 30 3.49 -5.01 20.59
N THR A 31 2.82 -5.48 19.56
CA THR A 31 1.76 -6.48 19.62
C THR A 31 2.14 -7.82 18.98
N ALA A 32 3.37 -7.97 18.47
CA ALA A 32 3.83 -9.14 17.73
C ALA A 32 3.55 -10.49 18.41
N GLU A 33 3.72 -10.58 19.73
CA GLU A 33 3.46 -11.81 20.50
C GLU A 33 1.96 -12.13 20.61
N GLU A 34 1.13 -11.10 20.77
CA GLU A 34 -0.32 -11.27 20.83
C GLU A 34 -0.89 -11.64 19.45
N GLU A 35 -0.44 -10.96 18.40
CA GLU A 35 -0.80 -11.25 17.00
C GLU A 35 -0.46 -12.68 16.61
N ALA A 36 0.71 -13.19 17.04
CA ALA A 36 1.19 -14.54 16.74
C ALA A 36 0.26 -15.64 17.27
N LYS A 37 -0.55 -15.36 18.31
CA LYS A 37 -1.55 -16.28 18.84
C LYS A 37 -2.72 -16.54 17.88
N TYR A 38 -2.89 -15.69 16.86
CA TYR A 38 -3.96 -15.78 15.87
C TYR A 38 -3.41 -15.95 14.45
N TYR A 39 -2.29 -15.30 14.15
CA TYR A 39 -1.67 -15.23 12.83
C TYR A 39 -0.17 -15.52 12.92
N PRO A 40 0.25 -16.78 13.18
CA PRO A 40 1.66 -17.15 13.20
C PRO A 40 2.32 -16.88 11.85
N ILE A 41 3.58 -16.43 11.90
CA ILE A 41 4.47 -16.33 10.73
C ILE A 41 5.17 -17.66 10.56
N VAL A 42 5.18 -18.17 9.34
CA VAL A 42 5.84 -19.42 8.95
C VAL A 42 6.87 -19.12 7.87
N ASP A 43 8.14 -19.41 8.12
CA ASP A 43 9.19 -19.25 7.13
C ASP A 43 9.07 -20.32 6.03
N ILE A 44 9.23 -19.88 4.78
CA ILE A 44 9.42 -20.76 3.62
C ILE A 44 10.93 -20.80 3.37
N PRO A 45 11.64 -21.90 3.69
CA PRO A 45 13.07 -21.95 3.59
C PRO A 45 13.58 -21.66 2.16
N ILE A 46 14.60 -20.81 2.04
CA ILE A 46 15.21 -20.45 0.77
C ILE A 46 16.61 -21.09 0.72
N PRO A 47 16.91 -21.93 -0.29
CA PRO A 47 18.24 -22.52 -0.45
C PRO A 47 19.32 -21.44 -0.62
N PRO A 48 20.52 -21.62 -0.04
CA PRO A 48 21.59 -20.62 -0.11
C PRO A 48 22.04 -20.25 -1.53
N GLU A 49 21.89 -21.17 -2.47
CA GLU A 49 22.20 -20.96 -3.89
C GLU A 49 21.18 -20.13 -4.64
N VAL A 50 19.96 -19.94 -4.09
CA VAL A 50 18.90 -19.12 -4.70
C VAL A 50 19.04 -17.68 -4.22
N PRO A 51 19.49 -16.74 -5.06
CA PRO A 51 19.67 -15.34 -4.68
C PRO A 51 18.31 -14.61 -4.63
N MET A 52 17.42 -15.12 -3.77
CA MET A 52 16.05 -14.66 -3.67
C MET A 52 15.99 -13.24 -3.12
N ARG A 53 15.47 -12.31 -3.93
CA ARG A 53 15.04 -10.97 -3.52
C ARG A 53 13.62 -10.81 -4.02
N PRO A 54 12.63 -11.33 -3.29
CA PRO A 54 11.25 -11.40 -3.76
C PRO A 54 10.71 -10.06 -4.22
N GLY A 55 10.11 -10.04 -5.41
CA GLY A 55 9.45 -8.88 -6.02
C GLY A 55 7.96 -9.07 -6.14
N GLY A 56 7.51 -9.95 -7.02
CA GLY A 56 6.10 -10.25 -7.28
C GLY A 56 5.75 -11.69 -6.96
N PHE A 57 4.45 -11.95 -6.72
CA PHE A 57 3.91 -13.27 -6.42
C PHE A 57 2.70 -13.61 -7.28
N ASP A 58 2.52 -14.90 -7.54
CA ASP A 58 1.26 -15.47 -8.00
C ASP A 58 1.12 -16.93 -7.55
N ILE A 59 -0.09 -17.44 -7.56
CA ILE A 59 -0.38 -18.84 -7.26
C ILE A 59 -0.81 -19.53 -8.55
N LEU A 60 -0.05 -20.52 -8.97
CA LEU A 60 -0.34 -21.30 -10.17
C LEU A 60 -1.58 -22.18 -9.98
N PRO A 61 -2.29 -22.57 -11.06
CA PRO A 61 -3.47 -23.45 -10.96
C PRO A 61 -3.19 -24.81 -10.31
N ASP A 62 -1.93 -25.28 -10.37
CA ASP A 62 -1.49 -26.53 -9.74
C ASP A 62 -1.08 -26.37 -8.26
N GLY A 63 -1.20 -25.15 -7.71
CA GLY A 63 -0.92 -24.82 -6.32
C GLY A 63 0.56 -24.47 -6.04
N ARG A 64 1.43 -24.41 -7.05
CA ARG A 64 2.78 -23.86 -6.86
C ARG A 64 2.73 -22.36 -6.64
N LEU A 65 3.66 -21.85 -5.83
CA LEU A 65 3.89 -20.44 -5.68
C LEU A 65 4.88 -19.94 -6.75
N ALA A 66 4.47 -18.97 -7.53
CA ALA A 66 5.37 -18.24 -8.43
C ALA A 66 5.96 -17.04 -7.69
N VAL A 67 7.27 -16.87 -7.76
CA VAL A 67 8.00 -15.76 -7.13
C VAL A 67 8.96 -15.16 -8.15
N SER A 68 8.81 -13.86 -8.43
CA SER A 68 9.84 -13.13 -9.15
C SER A 68 10.91 -12.59 -8.21
N THR A 69 12.09 -12.35 -8.75
CA THR A 69 13.20 -11.73 -8.03
C THR A 69 13.51 -10.36 -8.61
N ARG A 70 14.13 -9.51 -7.81
CA ARG A 70 14.66 -8.21 -8.27
C ARG A 70 15.76 -8.36 -9.34
N ARG A 71 16.30 -9.57 -9.52
CA ARG A 71 17.30 -9.87 -10.58
C ARG A 71 16.67 -10.27 -11.91
N GLY A 72 15.33 -10.36 -11.96
CA GLY A 72 14.61 -10.74 -13.16
C GLY A 72 14.47 -12.26 -13.37
N ASP A 73 14.69 -13.06 -12.33
CA ASP A 73 14.38 -14.49 -12.34
C ASP A 73 12.94 -14.71 -11.85
N ILE A 74 12.31 -15.78 -12.33
CA ILE A 74 11.02 -16.27 -11.85
C ILE A 74 11.18 -17.72 -11.43
N TYR A 75 10.86 -18.02 -10.18
CA TYR A 75 10.86 -19.37 -9.62
C TYR A 75 9.45 -19.89 -9.43
N PHE A 76 9.22 -21.16 -9.75
CA PHE A 76 8.05 -21.90 -9.32
C PHE A 76 8.42 -22.78 -8.13
N ILE A 77 7.68 -22.64 -7.02
CA ILE A 77 8.00 -23.26 -5.74
C ILE A 77 6.89 -24.22 -5.37
N LYS A 78 7.19 -25.53 -5.42
CA LYS A 78 6.31 -26.59 -4.94
C LYS A 78 6.51 -26.77 -3.44
N GLY A 79 5.45 -27.11 -2.70
CA GLY A 79 5.54 -27.41 -1.27
C GLY A 79 5.70 -26.21 -0.34
N ALA A 80 5.61 -24.97 -0.85
CA ALA A 80 5.60 -23.75 -0.06
C ALA A 80 4.43 -23.71 0.95
N PHE A 81 3.29 -24.33 0.61
CA PHE A 81 2.08 -24.38 1.42
C PHE A 81 1.95 -25.62 2.30
N ASN A 82 2.93 -26.54 2.30
CA ASN A 82 2.97 -27.68 3.20
C ASN A 82 3.09 -27.21 4.67
N SER A 83 2.71 -28.06 5.60
CA SER A 83 2.84 -27.81 7.04
C SER A 83 3.67 -28.94 7.70
N PRO A 84 4.95 -28.70 8.05
CA PRO A 84 5.76 -27.52 7.75
C PRO A 84 6.08 -27.38 6.24
N PRO A 85 6.52 -26.20 5.76
CA PRO A 85 6.94 -25.99 4.39
C PRO A 85 8.09 -26.94 4.00
N LYS A 86 8.00 -27.50 2.77
CA LYS A 86 9.06 -28.33 2.15
C LYS A 86 9.22 -27.85 0.71
N PRO A 87 9.83 -26.66 0.52
CA PRO A 87 9.88 -26.04 -0.79
C PRO A 87 10.89 -26.72 -1.73
N GLU A 88 10.46 -26.94 -2.96
CA GLU A 88 11.29 -27.33 -4.10
C GLU A 88 11.27 -26.17 -5.10
N TYR A 89 12.43 -25.59 -5.40
CA TYR A 89 12.58 -24.42 -6.25
C TYR A 89 12.92 -24.84 -7.68
N GLN A 90 12.11 -24.41 -8.63
CA GLN A 90 12.37 -24.57 -10.07
C GLN A 90 12.55 -23.18 -10.68
N LEU A 91 13.70 -22.92 -11.31
CA LEU A 91 13.87 -21.73 -12.12
C LEU A 91 13.03 -21.88 -13.39
N PHE A 92 12.02 -21.04 -13.54
CA PHE A 92 11.13 -21.05 -14.71
C PHE A 92 11.62 -20.09 -15.79
N ALA A 93 12.01 -18.85 -15.41
CA ALA A 93 12.44 -17.84 -16.37
C ALA A 93 13.55 -16.97 -15.78
N SER A 94 14.37 -16.36 -16.64
CA SER A 94 15.41 -15.41 -16.27
C SER A 94 15.61 -14.37 -17.36
N GLY A 95 16.44 -13.34 -17.07
CA GLY A 95 16.81 -12.33 -18.07
C GLY A 95 15.85 -11.12 -18.15
N GLN A 96 14.86 -11.06 -17.29
CA GLN A 96 14.05 -9.86 -17.10
C GLN A 96 14.75 -8.89 -16.14
N ASP A 97 14.17 -7.68 -15.97
CA ASP A 97 14.72 -6.67 -15.07
C ASP A 97 13.67 -6.29 -14.01
N GLU A 98 14.06 -6.21 -12.73
CA GLU A 98 13.27 -5.76 -11.58
C GLU A 98 11.74 -6.03 -11.65
N ILE A 99 11.33 -7.31 -11.62
CA ILE A 99 9.92 -7.71 -11.70
C ILE A 99 9.23 -7.53 -10.34
N PHE A 100 8.22 -6.64 -10.26
CA PHE A 100 7.43 -6.43 -9.04
C PHE A 100 6.00 -6.94 -9.12
N SER A 101 5.57 -7.49 -10.26
CA SER A 101 4.22 -8.04 -10.40
C SER A 101 4.20 -9.22 -11.34
N LEU A 102 3.48 -10.26 -10.93
CA LEU A 102 3.26 -11.48 -11.70
C LEU A 102 1.76 -11.76 -11.83
N SER A 103 1.36 -12.29 -12.96
CA SER A 103 0.01 -12.82 -13.17
C SER A 103 0.04 -14.00 -14.13
N TRP A 104 -0.37 -15.17 -13.64
CA TRP A 104 -0.50 -16.38 -14.46
C TRP A 104 -1.87 -16.46 -15.10
N LYS A 105 -1.91 -16.61 -16.41
CA LYS A 105 -3.16 -16.82 -17.14
C LYS A 105 -2.89 -17.61 -18.43
N ASP A 106 -3.78 -18.53 -18.77
CA ASP A 106 -3.80 -19.25 -20.06
C ASP A 106 -2.43 -19.86 -20.45
N GLY A 107 -1.77 -20.52 -19.46
CA GLY A 107 -0.49 -21.20 -19.69
C GLY A 107 0.74 -20.28 -19.78
N ALA A 108 0.61 -19.00 -19.49
CA ALA A 108 1.71 -18.05 -19.52
C ALA A 108 1.76 -17.17 -18.28
N MET A 109 2.96 -16.71 -17.94
CA MET A 109 3.21 -15.72 -16.89
C MET A 109 3.30 -14.32 -17.51
N THR A 110 2.49 -13.40 -17.06
CA THR A 110 2.68 -11.98 -17.37
C THR A 110 3.49 -11.33 -16.26
N ALA A 111 4.61 -10.73 -16.60
CA ALA A 111 5.51 -10.02 -15.71
C ALA A 111 5.46 -8.52 -16.02
N VAL A 112 5.35 -7.69 -14.97
CA VAL A 112 5.55 -6.24 -15.07
C VAL A 112 6.94 -5.96 -14.54
N ALA A 113 7.83 -5.61 -15.46
CA ALA A 113 9.21 -5.25 -15.20
C ALA A 113 9.42 -3.74 -15.31
N TRP A 114 10.62 -3.27 -15.06
CA TRP A 114 10.97 -1.85 -15.04
C TRP A 114 10.54 -1.08 -16.30
N GLY A 115 10.84 -1.64 -17.47
CA GLY A 115 10.61 -1.00 -18.76
C GLY A 115 9.49 -1.58 -19.60
N GLU A 116 8.86 -2.69 -19.20
CA GLU A 116 7.89 -3.39 -20.05
C GLU A 116 6.92 -4.29 -19.29
N VAL A 117 5.88 -4.72 -20.00
CA VAL A 117 5.07 -5.89 -19.68
C VAL A 117 5.45 -7.00 -20.64
N THR A 118 5.87 -8.14 -20.10
CA THR A 118 6.29 -9.32 -20.89
C THR A 118 5.39 -10.50 -20.58
N ARG A 119 4.94 -11.20 -21.62
CA ARG A 119 4.31 -12.52 -21.52
C ARG A 119 5.35 -13.60 -21.73
N ILE A 120 5.46 -14.52 -20.75
CA ILE A 120 6.51 -15.55 -20.68
C ILE A 120 5.85 -16.91 -20.64
N SER A 121 6.23 -17.81 -21.55
CA SER A 121 5.68 -19.16 -21.62
C SER A 121 6.74 -20.21 -21.92
N ASP A 122 6.41 -21.44 -21.57
CA ASP A 122 7.14 -22.67 -21.86
C ASP A 122 6.37 -23.38 -23.00
N ALA A 123 6.88 -23.32 -24.23
CA ALA A 123 6.19 -23.82 -25.41
C ALA A 123 6.49 -25.32 -25.66
N ASP A 124 7.63 -25.82 -25.23
CA ASP A 124 8.00 -27.22 -25.41
C ASP A 124 7.64 -28.11 -24.20
N GLY A 125 7.24 -27.51 -23.06
CA GLY A 125 6.73 -28.20 -21.89
C GLY A 125 7.78 -28.81 -20.98
N ASP A 126 9.05 -28.36 -21.07
CA ASP A 126 10.16 -28.88 -20.24
C ASP A 126 10.20 -28.23 -18.83
N GLY A 127 9.36 -27.22 -18.59
CA GLY A 127 9.24 -26.51 -17.32
C GLY A 127 10.13 -25.28 -17.21
N VAL A 128 10.82 -24.89 -18.29
CA VAL A 128 11.61 -23.66 -18.41
C VAL A 128 11.04 -22.80 -19.53
N ALA A 129 10.94 -21.52 -19.32
CA ALA A 129 10.40 -20.62 -20.33
C ALA A 129 11.36 -20.46 -21.52
N ASP A 130 10.84 -20.64 -22.72
CA ASP A 130 11.54 -20.50 -24.00
C ASP A 130 10.95 -19.40 -24.88
N HIS A 131 9.81 -18.82 -24.49
CA HIS A 131 9.10 -17.77 -25.24
C HIS A 131 8.87 -16.54 -24.38
N TYR A 132 9.28 -15.38 -24.91
CA TYR A 132 9.19 -14.07 -24.24
C TYR A 132 8.62 -13.06 -25.23
N ASP A 133 7.35 -12.70 -25.04
CA ASP A 133 6.64 -11.73 -25.87
C ASP A 133 6.48 -10.41 -25.16
N THR A 134 7.07 -9.33 -25.64
CA THR A 134 6.81 -7.98 -25.14
C THR A 134 5.37 -7.60 -25.46
N VAL A 135 4.55 -7.44 -24.43
CA VAL A 135 3.16 -6.98 -24.56
C VAL A 135 3.13 -5.47 -24.84
N THR A 136 3.90 -4.71 -24.08
CA THR A 136 4.13 -3.28 -24.30
C THR A 136 5.39 -2.80 -23.59
N ASN A 137 6.06 -1.79 -24.19
CA ASN A 137 7.18 -1.05 -23.61
C ASN A 137 7.01 0.46 -23.87
N ASP A 138 5.76 0.94 -23.91
CA ASP A 138 5.41 2.30 -24.34
C ASP A 138 5.68 3.39 -23.28
N TRP A 139 6.41 3.09 -22.19
CA TRP A 139 6.90 4.08 -21.23
C TRP A 139 8.41 4.10 -21.15
N GLY A 140 8.96 5.25 -20.74
CA GLY A 140 10.41 5.42 -20.58
C GLY A 140 10.91 4.92 -19.23
N PHE A 141 12.19 4.52 -19.19
CA PHE A 141 12.92 4.14 -17.98
C PHE A 141 14.41 4.44 -18.16
N GLY A 142 15.17 4.43 -17.07
CA GLY A 142 16.62 4.62 -17.12
C GLY A 142 17.21 5.29 -15.88
N GLU A 143 16.38 5.75 -14.93
CA GLU A 143 16.85 6.42 -13.73
C GLU A 143 16.39 5.71 -12.43
N TYR A 144 17.10 5.99 -11.35
CA TYR A 144 16.80 5.44 -10.04
C TYR A 144 15.38 5.80 -9.57
N HIS A 145 14.70 4.84 -8.94
CA HIS A 145 13.31 4.88 -8.46
C HIS A 145 12.22 4.86 -9.55
N GLU A 146 12.54 4.67 -10.79
CA GLU A 146 11.53 4.52 -11.85
C GLU A 146 10.89 3.13 -11.87
N PHE A 147 10.53 2.61 -10.70
CA PHE A 147 9.88 1.31 -10.60
C PHE A 147 8.50 1.31 -11.29
N ALA A 148 8.09 0.13 -11.75
CA ALA A 148 6.79 -0.12 -12.32
C ALA A 148 6.09 -1.22 -11.51
N PHE A 149 4.91 -0.93 -10.98
CA PHE A 149 4.11 -1.88 -10.20
C PHE A 149 2.82 -2.17 -10.95
N GLY A 150 2.57 -3.44 -11.25
CA GLY A 150 1.38 -3.89 -11.95
C GLY A 150 0.31 -4.47 -11.02
N SER A 151 -0.94 -4.42 -11.46
CA SER A 151 -2.06 -5.13 -10.84
C SER A 151 -2.14 -6.58 -11.32
N LYS A 152 -3.00 -7.38 -10.68
CA LYS A 152 -3.63 -8.52 -11.36
C LYS A 152 -4.56 -7.98 -12.45
N PRO A 153 -4.89 -8.79 -13.49
CA PRO A 153 -5.85 -8.38 -14.52
C PRO A 153 -7.18 -7.96 -13.89
N ASP A 154 -7.75 -6.86 -14.38
CA ASP A 154 -9.11 -6.44 -14.06
C ASP A 154 -10.16 -7.34 -14.76
N ALA A 155 -11.45 -7.02 -14.62
CA ALA A 155 -12.53 -7.82 -15.19
C ALA A 155 -12.48 -7.91 -16.74
N GLU A 156 -11.90 -6.89 -17.39
CA GLU A 156 -11.70 -6.84 -18.83
C GLU A 156 -10.37 -7.48 -19.27
N GLY A 157 -9.54 -7.91 -18.30
CA GLY A 157 -8.22 -8.49 -18.53
C GLY A 157 -7.09 -7.48 -18.68
N ASN A 158 -7.34 -6.19 -18.42
CA ASN A 158 -6.30 -5.18 -18.46
C ASN A 158 -5.40 -5.25 -17.22
N ILE A 159 -4.13 -4.90 -17.39
CA ILE A 159 -3.17 -4.72 -16.30
C ILE A 159 -2.98 -3.23 -16.07
N TRP A 160 -3.20 -2.77 -14.85
CA TRP A 160 -2.93 -1.41 -14.45
C TRP A 160 -1.50 -1.30 -13.94
N VAL A 161 -0.76 -0.31 -14.40
CA VAL A 161 0.65 -0.11 -14.02
C VAL A 161 0.83 1.28 -13.44
N ALA A 162 1.40 1.36 -12.24
CA ALA A 162 1.80 2.60 -11.60
C ALA A 162 3.29 2.83 -11.82
N LEU A 163 3.66 3.95 -12.43
CA LEU A 163 5.01 4.31 -12.82
C LEU A 163 5.60 5.35 -11.86
N GLY A 164 6.67 4.98 -11.16
CA GLY A 164 7.39 5.86 -10.23
C GLY A 164 8.14 6.98 -10.94
N LEU A 165 8.33 8.12 -10.25
CA LEU A 165 9.12 9.25 -10.73
C LEU A 165 10.63 8.96 -10.68
N SER A 166 11.38 9.58 -11.58
CA SER A 166 12.85 9.63 -11.58
C SER A 166 13.34 10.20 -10.26
N SER A 167 14.19 9.46 -9.52
CA SER A 167 14.68 9.82 -8.19
C SER A 167 13.59 10.30 -7.21
N SER A 168 12.33 9.93 -7.47
CA SER A 168 11.14 10.33 -6.69
C SER A 168 10.80 11.82 -6.70
N TYR A 169 11.39 12.62 -7.59
CA TYR A 169 11.19 14.08 -7.68
C TYR A 169 10.84 14.56 -9.08
N TYR A 170 11.32 13.88 -10.12
CA TYR A 170 11.27 14.35 -11.51
C TYR A 170 10.54 13.36 -12.41
N SER A 171 10.02 13.82 -13.51
CA SER A 171 9.49 12.98 -14.58
C SER A 171 10.31 13.19 -15.84
N ARG A 172 11.47 12.51 -15.94
CA ARG A 172 12.43 12.66 -17.04
C ARG A 172 12.16 11.71 -18.19
N ASN A 173 11.63 10.53 -17.88
CA ASN A 173 11.28 9.51 -18.85
C ASN A 173 9.77 9.44 -19.07
N LEU A 174 9.37 9.02 -20.26
CA LEU A 174 7.99 9.02 -20.75
C LEU A 174 7.04 8.35 -19.75
N PHE A 175 5.94 9.02 -19.42
CA PHE A 175 4.89 8.62 -18.48
C PHE A 175 5.31 8.34 -17.03
N ARG A 176 6.55 8.65 -16.61
CA ARG A 176 6.90 8.54 -15.19
C ARG A 176 6.06 9.49 -14.35
N GLY A 177 5.48 8.95 -13.26
CA GLY A 177 4.50 9.64 -12.43
C GLY A 177 3.04 9.47 -12.88
N TRP A 178 2.77 8.50 -13.77
CA TRP A 178 1.43 8.18 -14.26
C TRP A 178 0.99 6.77 -13.84
N ALA A 179 -0.33 6.57 -13.77
CA ALA A 179 -0.93 5.25 -13.90
C ALA A 179 -1.37 5.04 -15.33
N VAL A 180 -1.04 3.88 -15.89
CA VAL A 180 -1.43 3.46 -17.24
C VAL A 180 -2.18 2.13 -17.17
N LYS A 181 -3.02 1.86 -18.16
CA LYS A 181 -3.73 0.59 -18.34
C LYS A 181 -3.23 -0.08 -19.61
N VAL A 182 -2.80 -1.33 -19.50
CA VAL A 182 -2.34 -2.15 -20.62
C VAL A 182 -3.43 -3.17 -20.93
N THR A 183 -3.97 -3.10 -22.14
CA THR A 183 -5.02 -4.00 -22.60
C THR A 183 -4.45 -5.38 -23.00
N PRO A 184 -5.27 -6.44 -23.10
CA PRO A 184 -4.80 -7.77 -23.48
C PRO A 184 -4.11 -7.83 -24.86
N ASP A 185 -4.42 -6.90 -25.77
CA ASP A 185 -3.80 -6.75 -27.09
C ASP A 185 -2.57 -5.83 -27.07
N GLY A 186 -2.10 -5.42 -25.90
CA GLY A 186 -0.85 -4.69 -25.71
C GLY A 186 -0.94 -3.17 -25.83
N LYS A 187 -2.14 -2.60 -26.00
CA LYS A 187 -2.30 -1.15 -26.09
C LYS A 187 -2.14 -0.53 -24.71
N MET A 188 -1.20 0.40 -24.55
CA MET A 188 -1.06 1.24 -23.37
C MET A 188 -2.03 2.44 -23.43
N ILE A 189 -2.78 2.65 -22.35
CA ILE A 189 -3.73 3.75 -22.19
C ILE A 189 -3.37 4.54 -20.93
N PRO A 190 -2.93 5.80 -21.04
CA PRO A 190 -2.74 6.68 -19.88
C PRO A 190 -4.07 6.90 -19.16
N VAL A 191 -4.05 6.78 -17.80
CA VAL A 191 -5.26 6.85 -16.97
C VAL A 191 -5.30 8.11 -16.13
N CYS A 192 -4.30 8.30 -15.28
CA CYS A 192 -4.20 9.46 -14.41
C CYS A 192 -2.74 9.80 -14.11
N SER A 193 -2.49 11.04 -13.73
CA SER A 193 -1.16 11.56 -13.44
C SER A 193 -0.98 11.85 -11.96
N GLY A 194 0.24 12.17 -11.56
CA GLY A 194 0.54 12.70 -10.22
C GLY A 194 0.99 11.65 -9.21
N LEU A 195 1.37 10.46 -9.64
CA LEU A 195 2.07 9.49 -8.80
C LEU A 195 3.52 9.95 -8.55
N ARG A 196 4.08 9.53 -7.41
CA ARG A 196 5.47 9.83 -7.04
C ARG A 196 6.30 8.55 -6.90
N SER A 197 6.01 7.77 -5.86
CA SER A 197 6.74 6.54 -5.53
C SER A 197 5.73 5.46 -5.13
N PRO A 198 5.05 4.88 -6.14
CA PRO A 198 4.12 3.79 -5.90
C PRO A 198 4.84 2.57 -5.36
N GLY A 199 4.14 1.75 -4.58
CA GLY A 199 4.61 0.49 -4.02
C GLY A 199 3.70 -0.70 -4.35
N GLY A 200 2.62 -0.48 -5.10
CA GLY A 200 1.67 -1.51 -5.49
C GLY A 200 0.39 -0.92 -6.10
N VAL A 201 -0.31 -1.76 -6.87
CA VAL A 201 -1.57 -1.42 -7.55
C VAL A 201 -2.55 -2.59 -7.39
N GLY A 202 -3.81 -2.29 -7.14
CA GLY A 202 -4.84 -3.30 -7.06
C GLY A 202 -6.24 -2.73 -6.95
N ALA A 203 -7.23 -3.62 -7.02
CA ALA A 203 -8.64 -3.27 -6.87
C ALA A 203 -9.12 -3.45 -5.42
N ASN A 204 -10.07 -2.60 -5.00
CA ASN A 204 -10.85 -2.85 -3.80
C ASN A 204 -11.96 -3.89 -4.06
N ALA A 205 -12.83 -4.12 -3.08
CA ALA A 205 -13.91 -5.10 -3.19
C ALA A 205 -14.96 -4.78 -4.28
N GLU A 206 -15.07 -3.51 -4.65
CA GLU A 206 -15.95 -3.01 -5.70
C GLU A 206 -15.31 -3.00 -7.10
N GLY A 207 -14.06 -3.48 -7.22
CA GLY A 207 -13.32 -3.51 -8.49
C GLY A 207 -12.68 -2.17 -8.88
N VAL A 208 -12.70 -1.18 -7.99
CA VAL A 208 -12.10 0.13 -8.24
C VAL A 208 -10.60 0.09 -8.00
N MET A 209 -9.82 0.67 -8.91
CA MET A 209 -8.37 0.60 -8.90
C MET A 209 -7.74 1.69 -8.03
N PHE A 210 -6.77 1.26 -7.22
CA PHE A 210 -5.97 2.12 -6.36
C PHE A 210 -4.48 1.82 -6.53
N ALA A 211 -3.66 2.83 -6.27
CA ALA A 211 -2.22 2.66 -6.02
C ALA A 211 -1.90 3.05 -4.58
N ILE A 212 -0.95 2.36 -3.98
CA ILE A 212 -0.34 2.77 -2.72
C ILE A 212 0.92 3.57 -3.00
N GLU A 213 1.20 4.55 -2.16
CA GLU A 213 2.29 5.49 -2.35
C GLU A 213 3.02 5.80 -1.05
N SER A 214 4.36 5.81 -1.11
CA SER A 214 5.21 6.19 0.02
C SER A 214 5.24 7.70 0.24
N GLN A 215 5.51 8.12 1.49
CA GLN A 215 5.73 9.52 1.85
C GLN A 215 6.81 10.18 0.95
N GLY A 216 6.63 11.45 0.65
CA GLY A 216 7.62 12.25 -0.07
C GLY A 216 7.12 13.62 -0.53
N PRO A 217 7.74 14.24 -1.56
CA PRO A 217 7.23 15.46 -2.15
C PRO A 217 5.77 15.32 -2.59
N TRP A 218 4.94 16.30 -2.26
CA TRP A 218 3.50 16.32 -2.55
C TRP A 218 2.70 15.16 -1.95
N ASN A 219 3.29 14.40 -1.04
CA ASN A 219 2.67 13.29 -0.33
C ASN A 219 3.14 13.28 1.13
N GLY A 220 2.43 13.96 2.01
CA GLY A 220 2.84 14.23 3.39
C GLY A 220 3.05 12.99 4.27
N CYS A 221 2.32 11.91 4.01
CA CYS A 221 2.49 10.57 4.58
C CYS A 221 2.23 9.51 3.52
N CYS A 222 2.41 8.23 3.84
CA CYS A 222 2.00 7.14 2.96
C CYS A 222 0.49 7.17 2.69
N SER A 223 0.06 6.73 1.52
CA SER A 223 -1.35 6.86 1.13
C SER A 223 -1.83 5.80 0.14
N LEU A 224 -3.13 5.53 0.16
CA LEU A 224 -3.89 4.80 -0.84
C LEU A 224 -4.58 5.82 -1.75
N LYS A 225 -4.30 5.80 -3.05
CA LYS A 225 -4.79 6.77 -4.03
C LYS A 225 -5.71 6.13 -5.04
N HIS A 226 -6.91 6.67 -5.22
CA HIS A 226 -7.84 6.24 -6.24
C HIS A 226 -7.32 6.62 -7.63
N LEU A 227 -7.12 5.64 -8.50
CA LEU A 227 -6.69 5.82 -9.89
C LEU A 227 -7.88 6.19 -10.78
N LYS A 228 -8.46 7.37 -10.52
CA LYS A 228 -9.60 7.89 -11.26
C LYS A 228 -9.19 8.27 -12.67
N GLU A 229 -9.91 7.79 -13.67
CA GLU A 229 -9.67 8.19 -15.07
C GLU A 229 -9.76 9.71 -15.25
N GLY A 230 -8.74 10.29 -15.90
CA GLY A 230 -8.62 11.75 -16.07
C GLY A 230 -8.22 12.52 -14.82
N GLY A 231 -7.98 11.82 -13.70
CA GLY A 231 -7.59 12.41 -12.42
C GLY A 231 -6.12 12.81 -12.33
N PHE A 232 -5.83 13.67 -11.35
CA PHE A 232 -4.49 14.04 -10.93
C PHE A 232 -4.35 13.71 -9.45
N VAL A 233 -3.40 12.82 -9.07
CA VAL A 233 -3.30 12.29 -7.69
C VAL A 233 -2.22 12.97 -6.84
N GLY A 234 -1.65 14.11 -7.30
CA GLY A 234 -0.98 15.05 -6.43
C GLY A 234 0.40 15.56 -6.83
N HIS A 235 1.27 14.81 -7.54
CA HIS A 235 2.62 15.27 -7.85
C HIS A 235 2.72 15.95 -9.24
N PRO A 236 3.01 17.27 -9.34
CA PRO A 236 2.94 18.00 -10.61
C PRO A 236 4.08 17.70 -11.59
N ALA A 237 5.16 17.00 -11.19
CA ALA A 237 6.23 16.63 -12.12
C ALA A 237 5.76 15.80 -13.32
N SER A 238 4.63 15.10 -13.19
CA SER A 238 4.02 14.28 -14.24
C SER A 238 3.34 15.08 -15.36
N TYR A 239 3.21 16.41 -15.24
CA TYR A 239 2.52 17.28 -16.20
C TYR A 239 3.15 17.28 -17.60
N ASN A 240 4.44 16.96 -17.70
CA ASN A 240 5.17 16.90 -18.97
C ASN A 240 4.53 15.97 -20.02
N TRP A 241 3.75 14.97 -19.58
CA TRP A 241 3.27 13.91 -20.47
C TRP A 241 1.82 14.07 -20.95
N TYR A 242 1.11 15.10 -20.49
CA TYR A 242 -0.25 15.37 -20.99
C TYR A 242 -0.34 15.53 -22.52
N PRO A 243 0.66 16.14 -23.23
CA PRO A 243 0.64 16.19 -24.69
C PRO A 243 0.66 14.81 -25.37
N PHE A 244 1.14 13.77 -24.66
CA PHE A 244 1.24 12.39 -25.13
C PHE A 244 0.13 11.49 -24.60
N ALA A 245 -0.81 12.02 -23.82
CA ALA A 245 -1.91 11.31 -23.20
C ALA A 245 -3.27 11.70 -23.84
N PRO A 246 -3.57 11.23 -25.06
CA PRO A 246 -4.81 11.58 -25.73
C PRO A 246 -6.00 11.08 -24.89
N GLY A 247 -6.96 11.98 -24.62
CA GLY A 247 -8.14 11.69 -23.81
C GLY A 247 -7.99 12.06 -22.32
N VAL A 248 -6.80 12.38 -21.83
CA VAL A 248 -6.59 12.88 -20.46
C VAL A 248 -6.28 14.38 -20.51
N LYS A 249 -7.18 15.18 -19.94
CA LYS A 249 -7.04 16.64 -19.92
C LYS A 249 -6.13 17.07 -18.76
N ALA A 250 -5.15 17.92 -19.07
CA ALA A 250 -4.32 18.54 -18.03
C ALA A 250 -5.15 19.40 -17.06
N PRO A 251 -4.84 19.42 -15.75
CA PRO A 251 -5.43 20.39 -14.83
C PRO A 251 -5.23 21.82 -15.33
N ALA A 252 -6.26 22.63 -15.19
CA ALA A 252 -6.19 24.03 -15.60
C ALA A 252 -5.28 24.86 -14.69
N LEU A 253 -5.03 24.39 -13.47
CA LEU A 253 -4.21 25.03 -12.45
C LEU A 253 -3.25 23.99 -11.85
N GLU A 254 -2.03 24.42 -11.56
CA GLU A 254 -1.14 23.66 -10.71
C GLU A 254 -1.47 23.85 -9.23
N PRO A 255 -1.22 22.84 -8.37
CA PRO A 255 -1.43 23.00 -6.94
C PRO A 255 -0.39 23.96 -6.33
N ASN A 256 -0.82 24.70 -5.31
CA ASN A 256 0.10 25.52 -4.52
C ASN A 256 0.86 24.67 -3.52
N SER A 257 2.17 24.90 -3.41
CA SER A 257 2.99 24.33 -2.34
C SER A 257 2.70 25.01 -0.99
N ALA A 258 2.96 24.28 0.10
CA ALA A 258 2.71 24.72 1.48
C ALA A 258 1.21 24.99 1.79
N SER A 259 0.31 24.28 1.11
CA SER A 259 -1.13 24.36 1.26
C SER A 259 -1.69 23.15 2.05
N ARG A 260 -2.98 22.89 1.93
CA ARG A 260 -3.68 21.71 2.44
C ARG A 260 -4.41 21.00 1.29
N MET A 261 -4.46 19.67 1.34
CA MET A 261 -5.18 18.88 0.32
C MET A 261 -6.63 19.35 0.17
N GLY A 262 -7.33 19.60 1.27
CA GLY A 262 -8.71 20.10 1.25
C GLY A 262 -8.89 21.49 0.62
N VAL A 263 -7.84 22.33 0.62
CA VAL A 263 -7.85 23.61 -0.09
C VAL A 263 -7.60 23.40 -1.57
N GLU A 264 -6.58 22.59 -1.90
CA GLU A 264 -6.17 22.43 -3.29
C GLU A 264 -7.18 21.61 -4.12
N LYS A 265 -7.86 20.59 -3.54
CA LYS A 265 -8.92 19.84 -4.24
C LYS A 265 -10.12 20.74 -4.66
N LYS A 266 -10.36 21.85 -3.94
CA LYS A 266 -11.40 22.83 -4.30
C LYS A 266 -10.96 23.76 -5.43
N ARG A 267 -9.65 23.97 -5.57
CA ARG A 267 -9.04 24.86 -6.57
C ARG A 267 -8.66 24.12 -7.86
N VAL A 268 -8.04 22.95 -7.75
CA VAL A 268 -7.61 22.06 -8.85
C VAL A 268 -8.64 20.94 -8.97
N LYS A 269 -9.55 21.06 -9.92
CA LYS A 269 -10.75 20.20 -10.02
C LYS A 269 -10.45 18.74 -10.34
N GLU A 270 -9.33 18.50 -11.01
CA GLU A 270 -8.83 17.18 -11.35
C GLU A 270 -8.11 16.49 -10.19
N LEU A 271 -7.78 17.23 -9.11
CA LEU A 271 -7.05 16.71 -7.95
C LEU A 271 -7.92 15.73 -7.15
N VAL A 272 -7.46 14.48 -7.11
CA VAL A 272 -8.08 13.39 -6.36
C VAL A 272 -7.35 13.25 -5.02
N PRO A 273 -8.02 13.47 -3.88
CA PRO A 273 -7.39 13.32 -2.57
C PRO A 273 -7.09 11.85 -2.29
N PRO A 274 -6.09 11.55 -1.41
CA PRO A 274 -5.85 10.19 -0.93
C PRO A 274 -7.11 9.60 -0.29
N ALA A 275 -7.48 8.37 -0.67
CA ALA A 275 -8.61 7.67 -0.06
C ALA A 275 -8.29 7.26 1.38
N VAL A 276 -7.08 6.77 1.64
CA VAL A 276 -6.61 6.43 2.98
C VAL A 276 -5.21 7.00 3.16
N MET A 277 -5.00 7.73 4.23
CA MET A 277 -3.69 8.18 4.68
C MET A 277 -3.19 7.26 5.80
N PHE A 278 -1.94 6.79 5.67
CA PHE A 278 -1.26 5.96 6.66
C PHE A 278 -0.29 6.83 7.44
N PRO A 279 -0.60 7.22 8.68
CA PRO A 279 0.24 8.13 9.46
C PRO A 279 1.68 7.66 9.56
N TYR A 280 2.61 8.58 9.27
CA TYR A 280 4.03 8.28 9.16
C TYR A 280 4.58 7.70 10.46
N ILE A 281 5.31 6.59 10.36
CA ILE A 281 5.82 5.77 11.47
C ILE A 281 4.71 5.09 12.29
N LYS A 282 3.56 5.71 12.54
CA LYS A 282 2.45 5.09 13.29
C LYS A 282 1.83 3.92 12.53
N MET A 283 1.73 4.04 11.19
CA MET A 283 1.17 3.00 10.32
C MET A 283 2.09 2.59 9.19
N GLY A 284 2.69 3.52 8.46
CA GLY A 284 3.54 3.18 7.33
C GLY A 284 4.72 4.14 7.19
N ARG A 285 5.78 3.66 6.52
CA ARG A 285 6.95 4.47 6.14
C ARG A 285 7.31 4.30 4.67
N SER A 286 7.27 3.06 4.17
CA SER A 286 7.52 2.71 2.77
C SER A 286 6.56 1.60 2.39
N ILE A 287 5.27 1.94 2.26
CA ILE A 287 4.22 0.96 2.00
C ILE A 287 4.39 0.30 0.65
N SER A 288 4.16 -1.01 0.59
CA SER A 288 4.43 -1.86 -0.57
C SER A 288 3.52 -3.07 -0.59
N GLY A 289 3.34 -3.64 -1.78
CA GLY A 289 2.44 -4.76 -1.98
C GLY A 289 0.97 -4.36 -1.78
N PHE A 290 0.10 -4.95 -2.56
CA PHE A 290 -1.34 -4.67 -2.48
C PHE A 290 -2.11 -5.94 -2.81
N ARG A 291 -2.95 -6.41 -1.87
CA ARG A 291 -3.89 -7.50 -2.15
C ARG A 291 -5.20 -7.32 -1.43
N LEU A 292 -6.27 -7.51 -2.17
CA LEU A 292 -7.60 -7.70 -1.60
C LEU A 292 -7.67 -9.11 -0.99
N ASN A 293 -8.15 -9.22 0.24
CA ASN A 293 -8.52 -10.51 0.82
C ASN A 293 -9.89 -10.93 0.28
N ASP A 294 -9.88 -11.77 -0.73
CA ASP A 294 -11.08 -12.37 -1.34
C ASP A 294 -11.18 -13.90 -1.08
N THR A 295 -10.57 -14.33 0.01
CA THR A 295 -10.51 -15.76 0.39
C THR A 295 -11.83 -16.34 0.87
N GLY A 296 -12.91 -15.54 0.97
CA GLY A 296 -14.22 -15.97 1.46
C GLY A 296 -14.19 -16.39 2.93
N GLY A 297 -13.43 -15.66 3.75
CA GLY A 297 -13.30 -15.90 5.19
C GLY A 297 -12.28 -16.96 5.58
N LYS A 298 -11.57 -17.59 4.65
CA LYS A 298 -10.53 -18.59 4.97
C LYS A 298 -9.31 -18.00 5.67
N PHE A 299 -9.11 -16.69 5.56
CA PHE A 299 -8.08 -15.94 6.29
C PHE A 299 -8.65 -15.20 7.51
N GLY A 300 -9.78 -15.63 8.04
CA GLY A 300 -10.40 -15.06 9.24
C GLY A 300 -11.41 -13.93 8.94
N PRO A 301 -11.63 -13.01 9.92
CA PRO A 301 -12.78 -12.09 9.88
C PRO A 301 -12.61 -10.88 8.93
N PHE A 302 -11.45 -10.72 8.29
CA PHE A 302 -11.09 -9.53 7.51
C PHE A 302 -11.28 -9.73 5.99
N ASP A 303 -12.31 -10.49 5.61
CA ASP A 303 -12.66 -10.68 4.19
C ASP A 303 -13.03 -9.35 3.53
N LYS A 304 -12.69 -9.21 2.23
CA LYS A 304 -12.89 -7.98 1.44
C LYS A 304 -12.13 -6.74 1.92
N GLN A 305 -11.14 -6.89 2.79
CA GLN A 305 -10.21 -5.83 3.16
C GLN A 305 -8.92 -5.89 2.34
N ILE A 306 -8.28 -4.74 2.16
CA ILE A 306 -7.00 -4.63 1.45
C ILE A 306 -5.88 -4.89 2.45
N PHE A 307 -4.93 -5.75 2.08
CA PHE A 307 -3.70 -6.03 2.83
C PHE A 307 -2.49 -5.42 2.11
N LEU A 308 -1.62 -4.82 2.91
CA LEU A 308 -0.48 -4.01 2.47
C LEU A 308 0.73 -4.34 3.33
N GLY A 309 1.91 -4.44 2.71
CA GLY A 309 3.17 -4.52 3.43
C GLY A 309 3.81 -3.15 3.67
N ASP A 310 4.87 -3.13 4.45
CA ASP A 310 5.79 -2.00 4.55
C ASP A 310 7.23 -2.49 4.44
N TYR A 311 7.97 -1.90 3.51
CA TYR A 311 9.36 -2.27 3.26
C TYR A 311 10.26 -1.90 4.45
N THR A 312 10.15 -0.69 4.97
CA THR A 312 11.03 -0.21 6.06
C THR A 312 10.68 -0.87 7.40
N LEU A 313 9.40 -0.99 7.69
CA LEU A 313 8.92 -1.42 9.02
C LEU A 313 8.74 -2.94 9.13
N SER A 314 8.84 -3.69 8.03
CA SER A 314 8.73 -5.16 7.99
C SER A 314 7.45 -5.65 8.68
N LEU A 315 6.32 -5.09 8.26
CA LEU A 315 5.00 -5.37 8.83
C LEU A 315 3.93 -5.41 7.75
N ILE A 316 2.75 -5.86 8.13
CA ILE A 316 1.54 -5.88 7.30
C ILE A 316 0.44 -5.09 7.98
N MET A 317 -0.23 -4.27 7.18
CA MET A 317 -1.40 -3.47 7.54
C MET A 317 -2.61 -3.92 6.75
N ARG A 318 -3.78 -3.51 7.16
CA ARG A 318 -5.02 -3.66 6.41
C ARG A 318 -5.73 -2.33 6.25
N ALA A 319 -6.54 -2.21 5.22
CA ALA A 319 -7.33 -1.02 4.95
C ALA A 319 -8.73 -1.37 4.45
N THR A 320 -9.68 -0.49 4.74
CA THR A 320 -11.04 -0.49 4.20
C THR A 320 -11.31 0.80 3.46
N THR A 321 -12.16 0.74 2.44
CA THR A 321 -12.56 1.90 1.66
C THR A 321 -14.07 1.98 1.55
N GLU A 322 -14.62 3.20 1.50
CA GLU A 322 -16.01 3.47 1.18
C GLU A 322 -16.14 4.73 0.32
N GLN A 323 -17.20 4.84 -0.45
CA GLN A 323 -17.43 6.01 -1.30
C GLN A 323 -18.50 6.92 -0.68
N ILE A 324 -18.13 8.16 -0.38
CA ILE A 324 -19.02 9.18 0.18
C ILE A 324 -19.10 10.36 -0.80
N ASN A 325 -20.30 10.74 -1.18
CA ASN A 325 -20.57 11.84 -2.13
C ASN A 325 -19.73 11.72 -3.45
N GLY A 326 -19.42 10.48 -3.89
CA GLY A 326 -18.61 10.24 -5.07
C GLY A 326 -17.08 10.27 -4.86
N VAL A 327 -16.62 10.50 -3.63
CA VAL A 327 -15.20 10.51 -3.25
C VAL A 327 -14.87 9.27 -2.42
N TRP A 328 -13.78 8.59 -2.74
CA TRP A 328 -13.28 7.45 -1.98
C TRP A 328 -12.53 7.92 -0.74
N GLN A 329 -12.79 7.25 0.37
CA GLN A 329 -12.14 7.46 1.67
C GLN A 329 -12.17 6.16 2.47
N GLY A 330 -11.61 6.13 3.68
CA GLY A 330 -11.63 4.94 4.51
C GLY A 330 -10.63 4.94 5.64
N ALA A 331 -10.35 3.76 6.16
CA ALA A 331 -9.50 3.59 7.34
C ALA A 331 -8.36 2.60 7.10
N CYS A 332 -7.29 2.75 7.89
CA CYS A 332 -6.23 1.76 8.00
C CYS A 332 -6.07 1.27 9.44
N TYR A 333 -5.58 0.04 9.57
CA TYR A 333 -5.49 -0.71 10.81
C TYR A 333 -4.18 -1.48 10.87
N PRO A 334 -3.54 -1.61 12.04
CA PRO A 334 -2.48 -2.59 12.27
C PRO A 334 -2.95 -4.02 11.96
N PHE A 335 -2.01 -4.91 11.67
CA PHE A 335 -2.34 -6.33 11.49
C PHE A 335 -1.25 -7.26 11.98
N ARG A 336 -0.01 -7.20 11.42
CA ARG A 336 1.05 -8.14 11.79
C ARG A 336 2.43 -7.51 11.66
N GLU A 337 3.17 -7.43 12.75
CA GLU A 337 4.57 -7.03 12.77
C GLU A 337 5.52 -8.23 12.98
N GLY A 338 6.82 -8.01 12.86
CA GLY A 338 7.84 -9.03 13.14
C GLY A 338 8.21 -9.92 11.94
N LEU A 339 8.00 -9.45 10.70
CA LEU A 339 8.48 -10.15 9.51
C LEU A 339 10.01 -10.04 9.37
N GLY A 340 10.62 -11.04 8.71
CA GLY A 340 12.08 -11.22 8.68
C GLY A 340 12.84 -10.23 7.82
N SER A 341 12.21 -9.63 6.79
CA SER A 341 12.83 -8.63 5.90
C SER A 341 11.85 -7.51 5.57
N GLY A 342 12.31 -6.51 4.84
CA GLY A 342 11.43 -5.52 4.24
C GLY A 342 10.43 -6.20 3.30
N ILE A 343 9.15 -5.82 3.39
CA ILE A 343 8.12 -6.43 2.55
C ILE A 343 8.02 -5.66 1.23
N MET A 344 8.12 -6.38 0.11
CA MET A 344 7.94 -5.81 -1.22
C MET A 344 6.57 -6.13 -1.80
N ASN A 345 6.04 -7.31 -1.49
CA ASN A 345 4.74 -7.72 -1.99
C ASN A 345 4.05 -8.71 -1.05
N VAL A 346 2.75 -8.85 -1.25
CA VAL A 346 1.89 -9.80 -0.54
C VAL A 346 0.94 -10.48 -1.53
N GLU A 347 0.55 -11.74 -1.25
CA GLU A 347 -0.38 -12.51 -2.09
C GLU A 347 -1.18 -13.48 -1.23
N PHE A 348 -2.47 -13.65 -1.53
CA PHE A 348 -3.30 -14.67 -0.89
C PHE A 348 -3.31 -15.96 -1.68
N SER A 349 -3.12 -17.08 -0.99
CA SER A 349 -3.42 -18.37 -1.56
C SER A 349 -4.94 -18.63 -1.56
N PRO A 350 -5.47 -19.43 -2.50
CA PRO A 350 -6.88 -19.83 -2.49
C PRO A 350 -7.29 -20.61 -1.22
N ALA A 351 -6.32 -21.13 -0.48
CA ALA A 351 -6.53 -21.83 0.79
C ALA A 351 -6.64 -20.87 1.99
N GLY A 352 -6.40 -19.56 1.80
CA GLY A 352 -6.48 -18.55 2.85
C GLY A 352 -5.19 -18.39 3.63
N GLN A 353 -4.05 -18.44 2.97
CA GLN A 353 -2.75 -18.11 3.55
C GLN A 353 -2.23 -16.83 2.90
N LEU A 354 -1.67 -15.91 3.67
CA LEU A 354 -1.07 -14.69 3.14
C LEU A 354 0.44 -14.89 2.99
N ILE A 355 0.93 -14.87 1.75
CA ILE A 355 2.35 -14.84 1.43
C ILE A 355 2.84 -13.41 1.56
N ALA A 356 4.00 -13.24 2.19
CA ALA A 356 4.71 -11.98 2.29
C ALA A 356 6.20 -12.22 2.02
N GLY A 357 6.82 -11.30 1.31
CA GLY A 357 8.25 -11.41 1.05
C GLY A 357 8.85 -10.14 0.53
N GLY A 358 10.17 -10.12 0.57
CA GLY A 358 10.96 -9.00 0.13
C GLY A 358 12.41 -9.16 0.56
N PHE A 359 13.11 -8.06 0.72
CA PHE A 359 14.55 -8.07 0.96
C PHE A 359 14.96 -6.86 1.81
N THR A 360 16.18 -6.95 2.36
CA THR A 360 16.82 -5.85 3.07
C THR A 360 18.01 -5.37 2.24
N THR A 361 18.10 -4.09 1.96
CA THR A 361 19.28 -3.51 1.32
C THR A 361 20.25 -3.00 2.37
N ASN A 362 21.56 -3.18 2.15
CA ASN A 362 22.59 -2.62 3.02
C ASN A 362 22.87 -1.13 2.73
N THR A 363 21.91 -0.41 2.15
CA THR A 363 22.06 0.94 1.66
C THR A 363 21.23 1.94 2.46
N GLN A 364 20.98 3.10 1.89
CA GLN A 364 20.39 4.31 2.50
C GLN A 364 19.01 4.13 3.17
N TRP A 365 18.35 3.00 3.00
CA TRP A 365 17.01 2.73 3.54
C TRP A 365 17.09 1.64 4.59
N PRO A 366 17.07 1.99 5.89
CA PRO A 366 17.05 1.01 6.96
C PRO A 366 15.75 0.19 6.90
N VAL A 367 15.87 -1.09 7.20
CA VAL A 367 14.78 -2.06 7.30
C VAL A 367 14.82 -2.67 8.69
N ARG A 368 13.67 -2.84 9.32
CA ARG A 368 13.59 -3.44 10.65
C ARG A 368 13.91 -4.92 10.62
N GLY A 369 13.45 -5.65 9.62
CA GLY A 369 13.77 -7.06 9.43
C GLY A 369 15.28 -7.27 9.25
N THR A 370 15.82 -8.28 9.90
CA THR A 370 17.27 -8.53 9.97
C THR A 370 17.78 -9.50 8.92
N GLN A 371 16.86 -10.20 8.24
CA GLN A 371 17.23 -11.13 7.16
C GLN A 371 17.51 -10.37 5.86
N PRO A 372 18.52 -10.76 5.06
CA PRO A 372 18.84 -10.12 3.80
C PRO A 372 17.68 -10.22 2.79
N PHE A 373 16.90 -11.27 2.87
CA PHE A 373 15.63 -11.50 2.19
C PHE A 373 14.84 -12.56 2.96
N ALA A 374 13.52 -12.51 2.84
CA ALA A 374 12.61 -13.50 3.43
C ALA A 374 11.45 -13.80 2.49
N LEU A 375 11.00 -15.03 2.54
CA LEU A 375 9.75 -15.49 1.97
C LEU A 375 9.00 -16.19 3.11
N GLN A 376 7.86 -15.62 3.47
CA GLN A 376 7.10 -16.03 4.64
C GLN A 376 5.62 -16.14 4.30
N ARG A 377 4.91 -16.94 5.05
CA ARG A 377 3.45 -16.95 5.00
C ARG A 377 2.89 -16.67 6.40
N ILE A 378 1.73 -16.09 6.43
CA ILE A 378 0.95 -15.86 7.63
C ILE A 378 -0.29 -16.75 7.53
N ASP A 379 -0.45 -17.64 8.49
CA ASP A 379 -1.55 -18.59 8.54
C ASP A 379 -2.55 -18.16 9.63
N TRP A 380 -3.84 -18.14 9.30
CA TRP A 380 -4.86 -17.99 10.34
C TRP A 380 -5.07 -19.34 11.04
N ASN A 381 -4.97 -19.36 12.37
CA ASN A 381 -5.11 -20.60 13.16
C ASN A 381 -6.58 -20.98 13.49
N GLY A 382 -7.56 -20.28 12.92
CA GLY A 382 -8.98 -20.54 13.15
C GLY A 382 -9.58 -19.82 14.35
N VAL A 383 -8.76 -19.12 15.15
CA VAL A 383 -9.25 -18.36 16.32
C VAL A 383 -9.44 -16.91 15.93
N VAL A 384 -10.63 -16.36 16.13
CA VAL A 384 -10.93 -14.96 15.85
C VAL A 384 -10.31 -14.07 16.95
N PRO A 385 -9.41 -13.12 16.63
CA PRO A 385 -8.94 -12.10 17.58
C PRO A 385 -10.06 -11.13 17.96
N PHE A 386 -9.94 -10.42 19.07
CA PHE A 386 -10.80 -9.26 19.32
C PHE A 386 -10.14 -8.01 18.74
N GLU A 387 -10.75 -7.44 17.70
CA GLU A 387 -10.20 -6.36 16.87
C GLU A 387 -11.27 -5.36 16.45
N ILE A 388 -10.83 -4.14 16.12
CA ILE A 388 -11.59 -3.23 15.29
C ILE A 388 -11.65 -3.86 13.89
N LYS A 389 -12.84 -4.30 13.45
CA LYS A 389 -13.00 -4.91 12.14
C LYS A 389 -12.97 -3.87 11.02
N GLU A 390 -13.80 -2.85 11.14
CA GLU A 390 -13.85 -1.73 10.21
C GLU A 390 -14.52 -0.50 10.85
N ILE A 391 -14.30 0.67 10.27
CA ILE A 391 -14.92 1.94 10.67
C ILE A 391 -15.55 2.55 9.43
N ASN A 392 -16.83 2.93 9.53
CA ASN A 392 -17.57 3.63 8.49
C ASN A 392 -18.02 4.99 8.99
N ILE A 393 -17.89 6.03 8.15
CA ILE A 393 -18.34 7.37 8.50
C ILE A 393 -19.86 7.45 8.45
N GLN A 394 -20.40 8.30 9.30
CA GLN A 394 -21.79 8.69 9.34
C GLN A 394 -21.88 10.20 9.42
N LYS A 395 -23.04 10.78 9.18
CA LYS A 395 -23.19 12.23 9.12
C LYS A 395 -22.82 12.97 10.43
N ASP A 396 -22.85 12.29 11.57
CA ASP A 396 -22.64 12.84 12.91
C ASP A 396 -21.68 12.02 13.77
N GLY A 397 -20.79 11.25 13.13
CA GLY A 397 -19.79 10.42 13.78
C GLY A 397 -19.41 9.19 12.98
N PHE A 398 -19.24 8.02 13.64
CA PHE A 398 -18.77 6.81 13.02
C PHE A 398 -19.53 5.57 13.51
N LEU A 399 -19.60 4.55 12.67
CA LEU A 399 -20.00 3.22 13.03
C LEU A 399 -18.74 2.36 13.11
N VAL A 400 -18.41 1.88 14.31
CA VAL A 400 -17.22 1.04 14.55
C VAL A 400 -17.68 -0.41 14.69
N HIS A 401 -17.18 -1.28 13.82
CA HIS A 401 -17.46 -2.72 13.85
C HIS A 401 -16.31 -3.46 14.51
N PHE A 402 -16.64 -4.52 15.24
CA PHE A 402 -15.70 -5.39 15.94
C PHE A 402 -15.79 -6.83 15.42
N THR A 403 -14.75 -7.60 15.65
CA THR A 403 -14.69 -9.01 15.27
C THR A 403 -15.39 -9.93 16.27
N LYS A 404 -15.67 -9.45 17.48
CA LYS A 404 -16.40 -10.11 18.57
C LYS A 404 -17.32 -9.12 19.27
N PRO A 405 -18.36 -9.60 19.97
CA PRO A 405 -19.21 -8.72 20.77
C PRO A 405 -18.45 -7.96 21.83
N VAL A 406 -18.72 -6.66 21.96
CA VAL A 406 -18.15 -5.78 23.00
C VAL A 406 -18.88 -5.90 24.32
N ASP A 407 -18.21 -5.56 25.42
CA ASP A 407 -18.87 -5.32 26.70
C ASP A 407 -19.77 -4.09 26.59
N PRO A 408 -21.11 -4.22 26.81
CA PRO A 408 -22.04 -3.14 26.57
C PRO A 408 -21.83 -1.92 27.49
N GLY A 409 -21.35 -2.15 28.74
CA GLY A 409 -21.10 -1.07 29.70
C GLY A 409 -19.89 -0.23 29.31
N VAL A 410 -18.79 -0.89 28.91
CA VAL A 410 -17.58 -0.25 28.40
C VAL A 410 -17.88 0.46 27.06
N ALA A 411 -18.56 -0.22 26.16
CA ALA A 411 -18.84 0.30 24.82
C ALA A 411 -19.84 1.49 24.82
N ALA A 412 -20.74 1.58 25.79
CA ALA A 412 -21.65 2.72 25.93
C ALA A 412 -21.02 3.95 26.57
N ASN A 413 -19.83 3.83 27.17
CA ASN A 413 -19.15 4.95 27.82
C ASN A 413 -18.39 5.80 26.77
N PRO A 414 -18.72 7.10 26.57
CA PRO A 414 -18.00 7.98 25.64
C PRO A 414 -16.49 8.09 25.92
N GLU A 415 -16.06 7.97 27.17
CA GLU A 415 -14.65 8.05 27.57
C GLU A 415 -13.81 6.84 27.09
N THR A 416 -14.46 5.79 26.61
CA THR A 416 -13.78 4.64 25.96
C THR A 416 -13.12 5.02 24.62
N TYR A 417 -13.56 6.12 24.01
CA TYR A 417 -13.16 6.54 22.68
C TYR A 417 -12.34 7.82 22.73
N ALA A 418 -11.02 7.70 22.69
CA ALA A 418 -10.15 8.85 22.46
C ALA A 418 -9.99 9.06 20.95
N ILE A 419 -10.46 10.18 20.43
CA ILE A 419 -10.37 10.49 19.00
C ILE A 419 -9.67 11.84 18.83
N SER A 420 -8.49 11.83 18.21
CA SER A 420 -7.77 13.04 17.80
C SER A 420 -7.83 13.22 16.30
N THR A 421 -7.67 14.46 15.82
CA THR A 421 -7.66 14.75 14.40
C THR A 421 -6.46 15.57 14.01
N TYR A 422 -5.94 15.37 12.81
CA TYR A 422 -4.84 16.13 12.23
C TYR A 422 -4.79 15.92 10.70
N THR A 423 -3.98 16.72 10.04
CA THR A 423 -3.72 16.59 8.61
C THR A 423 -2.24 16.81 8.31
N TYR A 424 -1.88 16.88 7.03
CA TYR A 424 -0.52 17.09 6.56
C TYR A 424 -0.44 18.30 5.64
N ILE A 425 0.75 18.91 5.59
CA ILE A 425 1.05 19.97 4.65
C ILE A 425 1.20 19.35 3.26
N TYR A 426 0.46 19.85 2.29
CA TYR A 426 0.61 19.51 0.89
C TYR A 426 1.62 20.44 0.25
N HIS A 427 2.83 19.96 -0.03
CA HIS A 427 3.96 20.81 -0.49
C HIS A 427 5.02 20.03 -1.28
N ALA A 428 5.86 20.78 -1.98
CA ALA A 428 6.97 20.26 -2.78
C ALA A 428 8.13 19.67 -1.95
N GLY A 429 8.16 19.90 -0.64
CA GLY A 429 9.14 19.31 0.27
C GLY A 429 8.85 17.84 0.56
N TYR A 430 9.85 17.14 1.10
CA TYR A 430 9.74 15.72 1.43
C TYR A 430 9.00 15.51 2.74
N GLY A 431 7.87 14.77 2.67
CA GLY A 431 7.06 14.45 3.85
C GLY A 431 6.43 15.68 4.51
N SER A 432 5.78 15.50 5.61
CA SER A 432 5.18 16.58 6.41
C SER A 432 5.04 16.16 7.86
N PRO A 433 5.20 17.07 8.83
CA PRO A 433 4.71 16.82 10.18
C PRO A 433 3.18 16.76 10.17
N GLU A 434 2.63 16.12 11.18
CA GLU A 434 1.21 16.24 11.50
C GLU A 434 0.91 17.68 11.93
N VAL A 435 -0.15 18.28 11.38
CA VAL A 435 -0.54 19.67 11.63
C VAL A 435 -2.05 19.79 11.85
N ASP A 436 -2.50 20.94 12.31
CA ASP A 436 -3.92 21.27 12.51
C ASP A 436 -4.60 20.26 13.48
N HIS A 437 -3.90 19.96 14.58
CA HIS A 437 -4.39 19.03 15.60
C HIS A 437 -5.62 19.53 16.32
N SER A 438 -6.59 18.64 16.54
CA SER A 438 -7.72 18.86 17.44
C SER A 438 -8.24 17.56 18.04
N THR A 439 -9.14 17.66 19.02
CA THR A 439 -9.83 16.52 19.61
C THR A 439 -11.24 16.45 19.07
N ALA A 440 -11.64 15.27 18.56
CA ALA A 440 -13.02 15.01 18.20
C ALA A 440 -13.76 14.41 19.41
N ARG A 441 -14.48 15.27 20.15
CA ARG A 441 -15.17 14.87 21.37
C ARG A 441 -16.35 13.95 21.06
N VAL A 442 -16.36 12.78 21.73
CA VAL A 442 -17.47 11.84 21.69
C VAL A 442 -18.55 12.30 22.65
N THR A 443 -19.76 12.45 22.14
CA THR A 443 -20.93 12.91 22.92
C THR A 443 -21.81 11.76 23.39
N ARG A 444 -21.83 10.66 22.62
CA ARG A 444 -22.62 9.47 22.91
C ARG A 444 -22.05 8.26 22.16
N ALA A 445 -22.13 7.08 22.75
CA ALA A 445 -21.83 5.81 22.12
C ALA A 445 -22.99 4.82 22.34
N VAL A 446 -23.41 4.13 21.29
CA VAL A 446 -24.57 3.21 21.33
C VAL A 446 -24.18 1.88 20.72
N PRO A 447 -23.94 0.84 21.53
CA PRO A 447 -23.69 -0.51 21.02
C PRO A 447 -24.94 -1.06 20.31
N SER A 448 -24.72 -1.87 19.26
CA SER A 448 -25.76 -2.66 18.62
C SER A 448 -26.27 -3.78 19.56
N ALA A 449 -27.45 -4.30 19.28
CA ALA A 449 -28.06 -5.34 20.13
C ALA A 449 -27.24 -6.64 20.20
N ASP A 450 -26.50 -6.97 19.13
CA ASP A 450 -25.58 -8.12 19.07
C ASP A 450 -24.16 -7.81 19.60
N GLY A 451 -23.90 -6.55 19.96
CA GLY A 451 -22.60 -6.08 20.42
C GLY A 451 -21.52 -6.04 19.36
N MET A 452 -21.82 -6.34 18.08
CA MET A 452 -20.80 -6.41 17.01
C MET A 452 -20.42 -5.06 16.45
N SER A 453 -21.14 -3.99 16.79
CA SER A 453 -20.83 -2.64 16.38
C SER A 453 -21.21 -1.60 17.42
N VAL A 454 -20.63 -0.40 17.32
CA VAL A 454 -20.97 0.73 18.16
C VAL A 454 -21.12 1.98 17.29
N ARG A 455 -22.26 2.64 17.42
CA ARG A 455 -22.51 3.95 16.84
C ARG A 455 -21.91 5.04 17.74
N VAL A 456 -20.84 5.67 17.30
CA VAL A 456 -20.10 6.73 18.02
C VAL A 456 -20.51 8.07 17.47
N TYR A 457 -21.08 8.94 18.32
CA TYR A 457 -21.53 10.29 17.95
C TYR A 457 -20.48 11.31 18.39
N LEU A 458 -20.12 12.19 17.47
CA LEU A 458 -19.17 13.28 17.73
C LEU A 458 -19.86 14.63 17.86
N GLU A 459 -19.26 15.53 18.60
CA GLU A 459 -19.67 16.94 18.64
C GLU A 459 -19.45 17.58 17.25
N LYS A 460 -18.34 17.21 16.58
CA LYS A 460 -18.00 17.68 15.25
C LYS A 460 -17.08 16.68 14.55
N ILE A 461 -17.33 16.39 13.29
CA ILE A 461 -16.39 15.71 12.37
C ILE A 461 -15.56 16.80 11.67
N VAL A 462 -14.26 16.58 11.54
CA VAL A 462 -13.34 17.50 10.86
C VAL A 462 -13.04 16.96 9.47
N GLU A 463 -13.57 17.63 8.44
CA GLU A 463 -13.33 17.27 7.04
C GLU A 463 -11.85 17.48 6.65
N ASP A 464 -11.35 16.73 5.67
CA ASP A 464 -9.97 16.78 5.18
C ASP A 464 -8.90 16.45 6.24
N HIS A 465 -9.29 15.67 7.28
CA HIS A 465 -8.40 15.23 8.37
C HIS A 465 -8.43 13.73 8.55
N ILE A 466 -7.35 13.21 9.11
CA ILE A 466 -7.35 11.89 9.73
C ILE A 466 -8.03 11.99 11.09
N HIS A 467 -8.88 11.01 11.41
CA HIS A 467 -9.40 10.75 12.74
C HIS A 467 -8.66 9.54 13.30
N GLU A 468 -7.76 9.78 14.24
CA GLU A 468 -7.03 8.74 14.95
C GLU A 468 -7.85 8.27 16.14
N PHE A 469 -8.29 7.02 16.11
CA PHE A 469 -9.00 6.36 17.20
C PHE A 469 -8.00 5.66 18.11
N ASP A 470 -8.17 5.83 19.41
CA ASP A 470 -7.56 4.99 20.44
C ASP A 470 -8.66 4.44 21.34
N LEU A 471 -8.87 3.13 21.26
CA LEU A 471 -9.89 2.39 21.97
C LEU A 471 -9.27 1.46 23.03
N ALA A 472 -8.15 1.82 23.63
CA ALA A 472 -7.43 1.00 24.62
C ALA A 472 -8.31 0.50 25.81
N PRO A 473 -9.32 1.27 26.29
CA PRO A 473 -10.22 0.76 27.33
C PRO A 473 -11.24 -0.28 26.85
N MET A 474 -11.46 -0.42 25.52
CA MET A 474 -12.47 -1.32 24.97
C MET A 474 -12.23 -2.78 25.40
N ARG A 475 -13.30 -3.49 25.72
CA ARG A 475 -13.28 -4.91 26.08
C ARG A 475 -14.35 -5.68 25.30
N SER A 476 -14.05 -6.94 24.98
CA SER A 476 -15.07 -7.85 24.50
C SER A 476 -16.02 -8.25 25.64
N SER A 477 -17.16 -8.83 25.30
CA SER A 477 -18.10 -9.43 26.29
C SER A 477 -17.47 -10.53 27.15
N GLU A 478 -16.31 -11.08 26.71
CA GLU A 478 -15.47 -12.03 27.47
C GLU A 478 -14.40 -11.33 28.31
N GLY A 479 -14.35 -9.99 28.35
CA GLY A 479 -13.35 -9.18 29.09
C GLY A 479 -12.00 -9.06 28.42
N LYS A 480 -11.83 -9.52 27.16
CA LYS A 480 -10.56 -9.43 26.42
C LYS A 480 -10.32 -8.00 25.92
N ALA A 481 -9.07 -7.55 25.96
CA ALA A 481 -8.65 -6.31 25.31
C ALA A 481 -8.56 -6.49 23.78
N LEU A 482 -8.64 -5.40 23.03
CA LEU A 482 -8.28 -5.39 21.62
C LEU A 482 -6.81 -5.78 21.43
N VAL A 483 -6.50 -6.57 20.40
CA VAL A 483 -5.11 -6.81 19.99
C VAL A 483 -4.48 -5.50 19.55
N HIS A 484 -5.20 -4.74 18.70
CA HIS A 484 -4.84 -3.39 18.30
C HIS A 484 -5.93 -2.40 18.69
N SER A 485 -5.59 -1.46 19.55
CA SER A 485 -6.55 -0.45 20.02
C SER A 485 -6.68 0.74 19.07
N LYS A 486 -5.78 0.87 18.09
CA LYS A 486 -5.72 2.05 17.22
C LYS A 486 -6.24 1.76 15.81
N ALA A 487 -6.89 2.79 15.24
CA ALA A 487 -7.29 2.85 13.84
C ALA A 487 -7.27 4.30 13.35
N TYR A 488 -7.14 4.49 12.04
CA TYR A 488 -6.98 5.82 11.44
C TYR A 488 -7.92 5.97 10.26
N TYR A 489 -8.93 6.82 10.38
CA TYR A 489 -9.90 7.08 9.33
C TYR A 489 -9.61 8.42 8.64
N THR A 490 -9.46 8.39 7.32
CA THR A 490 -9.31 9.58 6.48
C THR A 490 -10.67 10.11 6.07
N VAL A 491 -11.03 11.30 6.50
CA VAL A 491 -12.28 11.97 6.14
C VAL A 491 -12.01 12.94 4.99
N ASN A 492 -12.49 12.64 3.80
CA ASN A 492 -12.48 13.56 2.65
C ASN A 492 -13.82 14.26 2.48
N GLU A 493 -14.92 13.57 2.80
CA GLU A 493 -16.29 14.03 2.68
C GLU A 493 -17.13 13.55 3.88
N ILE A 494 -18.10 14.35 4.28
CA ILE A 494 -19.07 13.96 5.31
C ILE A 494 -20.39 13.60 4.62
N PRO A 495 -21.05 12.46 4.94
CA PRO A 495 -22.32 12.09 4.33
C PRO A 495 -23.39 13.15 4.55
N VAL A 496 -24.11 13.53 3.49
CA VAL A 496 -25.20 14.53 3.56
C VAL A 496 -26.54 13.94 3.99
N LYS A 497 -26.70 12.61 3.94
CA LYS A 497 -27.93 11.89 4.33
C LYS A 497 -27.64 10.77 5.30
#